data_e5ac8bb0f29f6bbb3f07e59b680a0fd4
#
_entry.id   e5ac8bb0f29f6bbb3f07e59b680a0fd4
#
_cell.length_a   1.000
_cell.length_b   1.000
_cell.length_c   1.000
_cell.angle_alpha   90.00
_cell.angle_beta   90.00
_cell.angle_gamma   90.00
#
_symmetry.space_group_name_H-M   'P 1'
#
loop_
_entity.id
_entity.type
_entity.pdbx_description
1 polymer ?
#
loop_
_entity_poly.entity_id
_entity_poly.type
_entity_poly.pdbx_seq_one_letter_code
_entity_poly.pdbx_strand_id
1 'polypeptide(L)'
;MTIQNVIDRVRMIKTGCVIDDLRVIEDINRVENYIIKDIVSKRTGDEAAQDYGNYDEETPRDRELLAPAPYDTVYVDFCCAQIDREYEDSERYVNSMASYNNGMTQLKKWWWQNHRQKKLNRFYERGF
;
A
#
# COMPACT_ATOMS: atom_id res chain seq x y z
N MET A 1 -4.83 -8.69 0.94
CA MET A 1 -3.52 -9.21 1.43
C MET A 1 -3.36 -8.87 2.89
N THR A 2 -2.88 -9.79 3.69
CA THR A 2 -2.61 -9.56 5.12
C THR A 2 -1.16 -9.18 5.34
N ILE A 3 -0.84 -8.73 6.57
CA ILE A 3 0.55 -8.45 6.97
C ILE A 3 1.43 -9.69 6.75
N GLN A 4 0.94 -10.86 7.17
CA GLN A 4 1.69 -12.12 7.01
C GLN A 4 1.93 -12.46 5.54
N ASN A 5 0.96 -12.21 4.67
CA ASN A 5 1.12 -12.44 3.23
C ASN A 5 2.25 -11.59 2.65
N VAL A 6 2.36 -10.33 3.06
CA VAL A 6 3.43 -9.44 2.60
C VAL A 6 4.79 -9.97 3.07
N ILE A 7 4.89 -10.32 4.36
CA ILE A 7 6.13 -10.86 4.93
C ILE A 7 6.57 -12.10 4.17
N ASP A 8 5.67 -13.05 3.96
CA ASP A 8 5.96 -14.30 3.27
C ASP A 8 6.39 -14.08 1.82
N ARG A 9 5.72 -13.19 1.12
CA ARG A 9 6.06 -12.87 -0.27
C ARG A 9 7.42 -12.21 -0.40
N VAL A 10 7.71 -11.26 0.47
CA VAL A 10 9.01 -10.57 0.48
C VAL A 10 10.14 -11.57 0.73
N ARG A 11 9.95 -12.47 1.70
CA ARG A 11 10.94 -13.52 1.99
C ARG A 11 11.14 -14.48 0.83
N MET A 12 10.06 -14.81 0.13
CA MET A 12 10.12 -15.67 -1.05
C MET A 12 10.92 -15.02 -2.19
N ILE A 13 10.72 -13.73 -2.42
CA ILE A 13 11.38 -12.98 -3.50
C ILE A 13 12.85 -12.71 -3.15
N LYS A 14 13.11 -12.33 -1.90
CA LYS A 14 14.44 -11.94 -1.41
C LYS A 14 15.09 -13.04 -0.60
N THR A 15 15.11 -14.25 -1.15
CA THR A 15 15.80 -15.37 -0.52
C THR A 15 17.30 -15.06 -0.35
N GLY A 16 17.85 -15.40 0.81
CA GLY A 16 19.23 -15.08 1.14
C GLY A 16 19.45 -13.74 1.82
N CYS A 17 18.42 -12.88 1.87
CA CYS A 17 18.48 -11.64 2.63
C CYS A 17 17.93 -11.87 4.04
N VAL A 18 18.51 -11.20 5.02
CA VAL A 18 17.98 -11.19 6.38
C VAL A 18 16.86 -10.17 6.44
N ILE A 19 15.63 -10.63 6.67
CA ILE A 19 14.44 -9.79 6.67
C ILE A 19 13.79 -9.86 8.04
N ASP A 20 13.74 -8.72 8.71
CA ASP A 20 13.06 -8.55 10.00
C ASP A 20 11.58 -8.22 9.76
N ASP A 21 10.70 -8.94 10.44
CA ASP A 21 9.26 -8.71 10.34
C ASP A 21 8.86 -7.28 10.68
N LEU A 22 9.47 -6.69 11.70
CA LEU A 22 9.16 -5.31 12.11
C LEU A 22 9.49 -4.31 11.02
N ARG A 23 10.53 -4.58 10.28
CA ARG A 23 10.92 -3.72 9.17
C ARG A 23 9.91 -3.77 8.03
N VAL A 24 9.42 -4.96 7.71
CA VAL A 24 8.36 -5.12 6.72
C VAL A 24 7.11 -4.38 7.18
N ILE A 25 6.76 -4.48 8.45
CA ILE A 25 5.61 -3.78 9.03
C ILE A 25 5.78 -2.25 8.93
N GLU A 26 6.97 -1.73 9.20
CA GLU A 26 7.26 -0.30 9.03
C GLU A 26 7.06 0.15 7.59
N ASP A 27 7.51 -0.64 6.63
CA ASP A 27 7.33 -0.34 5.21
C ASP A 27 5.87 -0.42 4.81
N ILE A 28 5.11 -1.37 5.33
CA ILE A 28 3.66 -1.45 5.13
C ILE A 28 2.98 -0.18 5.63
N ASN A 29 3.35 0.27 6.82
CA ASN A 29 2.82 1.53 7.39
C ASN A 29 3.11 2.72 6.49
N ARG A 30 4.31 2.80 5.95
CA ARG A 30 4.67 3.87 5.01
C ARG A 30 3.79 3.87 3.78
N VAL A 31 3.59 2.71 3.17
CA VAL A 31 2.72 2.57 1.98
C VAL A 31 1.30 3.00 2.33
N GLU A 32 0.75 2.51 3.44
CA GLU A 32 -0.62 2.86 3.84
C GLU A 32 -0.76 4.35 4.15
N ASN A 33 0.23 4.96 4.77
CA ASN A 33 0.20 6.40 5.00
C ASN A 33 0.26 7.21 3.71
N TYR A 34 1.00 6.76 2.71
CA TYR A 34 0.96 7.38 1.38
C TYR A 34 -0.40 7.21 0.72
N ILE A 35 -1.00 6.01 0.81
CA ILE A 35 -2.34 5.77 0.26
C ILE A 35 -3.37 6.69 0.93
N ILE A 36 -3.35 6.78 2.24
CA ILE A 36 -4.27 7.62 3.01
C ILE A 36 -4.11 9.08 2.62
N LYS A 37 -2.89 9.58 2.62
CA LYS A 37 -2.59 10.99 2.37
C LYS A 37 -2.87 11.40 0.93
N ASP A 38 -2.44 10.60 -0.04
CA ASP A 38 -2.46 10.99 -1.45
C ASP A 38 -3.72 10.53 -2.19
N ILE A 39 -4.40 9.52 -1.71
CA ILE A 39 -5.54 8.92 -2.40
C ILE A 39 -6.83 9.10 -1.61
N VAL A 40 -6.88 8.57 -0.39
CA VAL A 40 -8.10 8.52 0.41
C VAL A 40 -8.54 9.89 0.89
N SER A 41 -7.63 10.65 1.49
CA SER A 41 -7.94 11.97 2.07
C SER A 41 -8.45 12.96 1.05
N LYS A 42 -8.01 12.85 -0.19
CA LYS A 42 -8.42 13.77 -1.27
C LYS A 42 -9.81 13.49 -1.80
N ARG A 43 -10.42 12.34 -1.47
CA ARG A 43 -11.72 11.94 -2.01
C ARG A 43 -12.77 11.60 -0.98
N THR A 44 -12.41 10.89 0.09
CA THR A 44 -13.36 10.34 1.05
C THR A 44 -13.18 10.86 2.48
N GLY A 45 -12.16 11.69 2.73
CA GLY A 45 -11.84 12.15 4.07
C GLY A 45 -11.07 11.11 4.88
N ASP A 46 -10.61 11.51 6.05
CA ASP A 46 -9.69 10.70 6.86
C ASP A 46 -10.36 9.60 7.69
N GLU A 47 -11.67 9.71 7.91
CA GLU A 47 -12.39 8.82 8.83
C GLU A 47 -12.37 7.35 8.38
N ALA A 48 -12.43 7.10 7.08
CA ALA A 48 -12.47 5.75 6.53
C ALA A 48 -11.13 5.00 6.69
N ALA A 49 -10.07 5.69 7.05
CA ALA A 49 -8.72 5.14 7.09
C ALA A 49 -8.07 5.19 8.47
N GLN A 50 -8.82 5.51 9.53
CA GLN A 50 -8.28 5.69 10.88
C GLN A 50 -7.59 4.44 11.45
N ASP A 51 -8.05 3.26 11.06
CA ASP A 51 -7.54 2.00 11.58
C ASP A 51 -6.38 1.42 10.75
N TYR A 52 -5.88 2.16 9.76
CA TYR A 52 -4.86 1.70 8.84
C TYR A 52 -3.56 2.49 8.97
N GLY A 53 -2.45 1.83 8.63
CA GLY A 53 -1.14 2.48 8.58
C GLY A 53 -0.46 2.69 9.93
N ASN A 54 -0.92 1.99 10.97
CA ASN A 54 -0.43 2.15 12.35
C ASN A 54 -0.18 0.80 13.01
N TYR A 55 0.43 -0.11 12.28
CA TYR A 55 0.69 -1.47 12.76
C TYR A 55 1.97 -1.53 13.56
N ASP A 56 2.02 -2.44 14.53
CA ASP A 56 3.19 -2.71 15.35
C ASP A 56 3.39 -4.23 15.52
N GLU A 57 4.32 -4.63 16.38
CA GLU A 57 4.60 -6.04 16.60
C GLU A 57 3.44 -6.80 17.27
N GLU A 58 2.55 -6.08 17.95
CA GLU A 58 1.38 -6.66 18.60
C GLU A 58 0.17 -6.79 17.68
N THR A 59 0.20 -6.10 16.53
CA THR A 59 -0.88 -6.18 15.54
C THR A 59 -0.99 -7.63 15.03
N PRO A 60 -2.20 -8.22 15.01
CA PRO A 60 -2.38 -9.56 14.45
C PRO A 60 -1.87 -9.65 13.01
N ARG A 61 -1.12 -10.71 12.72
CA ARG A 61 -0.53 -10.91 11.39
C ARG A 61 -1.57 -11.19 10.29
N ASP A 62 -2.78 -11.56 10.67
CA ASP A 62 -3.90 -11.78 9.75
C ASP A 62 -4.69 -10.49 9.45
N ARG A 63 -4.22 -9.36 9.94
CA ARG A 63 -4.82 -8.05 9.67
C ARG A 63 -4.83 -7.77 8.16
N GLU A 64 -6.03 -7.55 7.61
CA GLU A 64 -6.19 -7.16 6.21
C GLU A 64 -5.72 -5.72 5.99
N LEU A 65 -5.00 -5.50 4.90
CA LEU A 65 -4.45 -4.22 4.55
C LEU A 65 -5.46 -3.39 3.72
N LEU A 66 -5.20 -2.08 3.66
CA LEU A 66 -6.11 -1.11 3.05
C LEU A 66 -6.30 -1.32 1.54
N ALA A 67 -5.21 -1.57 0.80
CA ALA A 67 -5.30 -1.73 -0.65
C ALA A 67 -5.89 -3.10 -0.99
N PRO A 68 -7.00 -3.15 -1.75
CA PRO A 68 -7.61 -4.40 -2.15
C PRO A 68 -6.86 -5.06 -3.30
N ALA A 69 -7.07 -6.37 -3.49
CA ALA A 69 -6.57 -7.06 -4.67
C ALA A 69 -7.26 -6.51 -5.92
N PRO A 70 -6.58 -6.36 -7.04
CA PRO A 70 -5.19 -6.75 -7.35
C PRO A 70 -4.15 -5.65 -7.05
N TYR A 71 -4.52 -4.59 -6.36
CA TYR A 71 -3.67 -3.42 -6.13
C TYR A 71 -2.75 -3.57 -4.91
N ASP A 72 -2.88 -4.67 -4.18
CA ASP A 72 -2.12 -4.95 -2.97
C ASP A 72 -0.66 -5.33 -3.22
N THR A 73 -0.27 -5.54 -4.46
CA THR A 73 1.14 -5.78 -4.84
C THR A 73 2.07 -4.62 -4.49
N VAL A 74 1.52 -3.43 -4.30
CA VAL A 74 2.31 -2.23 -3.94
C VAL A 74 3.09 -2.43 -2.63
N TYR A 75 2.54 -3.17 -1.68
CA TYR A 75 3.24 -3.45 -0.42
C TYR A 75 4.51 -4.25 -0.64
N VAL A 76 4.42 -5.32 -1.42
CA VAL A 76 5.56 -6.19 -1.72
C VAL A 76 6.61 -5.45 -2.54
N ASP A 77 6.19 -4.72 -3.56
CA ASP A 77 7.08 -3.94 -4.42
C ASP A 77 7.87 -2.91 -3.62
N PHE A 78 7.21 -2.20 -2.72
CA PHE A 78 7.87 -1.20 -1.88
C PHE A 78 8.89 -1.84 -0.94
N CYS A 79 8.50 -2.93 -0.27
CA CYS A 79 9.40 -3.64 0.65
C CYS A 79 10.63 -4.17 -0.08
N CYS A 80 10.44 -4.76 -1.26
CA CYS A 80 11.55 -5.25 -2.08
C CYS A 80 12.47 -4.12 -2.51
N ALA A 81 11.91 -2.95 -2.87
CA ALA A 81 12.70 -1.79 -3.25
C ALA A 81 13.58 -1.31 -2.08
N GLN A 82 13.05 -1.29 -0.86
CA GLN A 82 13.83 -0.86 0.30
C GLN A 82 14.99 -1.82 0.59
N ILE A 83 14.78 -3.12 0.40
CA ILE A 83 15.83 -4.13 0.53
C ILE A 83 16.90 -3.94 -0.54
N ASP A 84 16.50 -3.75 -1.79
CA ASP A 84 17.42 -3.51 -2.91
C ASP A 84 18.28 -2.28 -2.68
N ARG A 85 17.67 -1.22 -2.12
CA ARG A 85 18.39 0.00 -1.77
C ARG A 85 19.47 -0.24 -0.73
N GLU A 86 19.20 -1.07 0.28
CA GLU A 86 20.18 -1.41 1.31
C GLU A 86 21.36 -2.21 0.77
N TYR A 87 21.07 -3.13 -0.16
CA TYR A 87 22.11 -3.94 -0.78
C TYR A 87 22.78 -3.21 -1.95
N GLU A 88 22.46 -1.92 -2.14
CA GLU A 88 22.99 -1.07 -3.20
C GLU A 88 22.79 -1.64 -4.62
N ASP A 89 21.72 -2.40 -4.81
CA ASP A 89 21.34 -2.93 -6.10
C ASP A 89 20.46 -1.93 -6.84
N SER A 90 21.10 -1.00 -7.52
CA SER A 90 20.43 0.14 -8.18
C SER A 90 19.43 -0.31 -9.26
N GLU A 91 19.78 -1.34 -10.03
CA GLU A 91 18.92 -1.83 -11.10
C GLU A 91 17.63 -2.44 -10.57
N ARG A 92 17.74 -3.32 -9.56
CA ARG A 92 16.56 -3.92 -8.93
C ARG A 92 15.72 -2.88 -8.21
N TYR A 93 16.36 -1.93 -7.53
CA TYR A 93 15.66 -0.82 -6.88
C TYR A 93 14.80 -0.05 -7.88
N VAL A 94 15.37 0.35 -9.01
CA VAL A 94 14.64 1.10 -10.05
C VAL A 94 13.46 0.29 -10.56
N ASN A 95 13.66 -1.01 -10.81
CA ASN A 95 12.60 -1.88 -11.30
C ASN A 95 11.48 -2.05 -10.26
N SER A 96 11.81 -2.28 -9.00
CA SER A 96 10.83 -2.43 -7.93
C SER A 96 10.05 -1.13 -7.70
N MET A 97 10.73 0.01 -7.74
CA MET A 97 10.07 1.32 -7.60
C MET A 97 9.18 1.65 -8.81
N ALA A 98 9.58 1.25 -10.02
CA ALA A 98 8.73 1.41 -11.19
C ALA A 98 7.43 0.61 -11.05
N SER A 99 7.51 -0.64 -10.59
CA SER A 99 6.35 -1.47 -10.31
C SER A 99 5.47 -0.87 -9.21
N TYR A 100 6.08 -0.39 -8.12
CA TYR A 100 5.38 0.28 -7.04
C TYR A 100 4.64 1.52 -7.52
N ASN A 101 5.31 2.38 -8.26
CA ASN A 101 4.71 3.62 -8.77
C ASN A 101 3.55 3.33 -9.73
N ASN A 102 3.71 2.35 -10.60
CA ASN A 102 2.63 1.93 -11.50
C ASN A 102 1.44 1.37 -10.71
N GLY A 103 1.70 0.53 -9.72
CA GLY A 103 0.66 -0.03 -8.85
C GLY A 103 -0.10 1.05 -8.08
N MET A 104 0.60 2.03 -7.55
CA MET A 104 -0.02 3.17 -6.85
C MET A 104 -0.88 4.00 -7.79
N THR A 105 -0.43 4.21 -9.02
CA THR A 105 -1.21 4.94 -10.03
C THR A 105 -2.50 4.19 -10.35
N GLN A 106 -2.45 2.88 -10.52
CA GLN A 106 -3.63 2.06 -10.78
C GLN A 106 -4.59 2.05 -9.59
N LEU A 107 -4.07 1.93 -8.36
CA LEU A 107 -4.87 2.01 -7.14
C LEU A 107 -5.59 3.34 -7.04
N LYS A 108 -4.89 4.44 -7.31
CA LYS A 108 -5.45 5.80 -7.28
C LYS A 108 -6.60 5.94 -8.27
N LYS A 109 -6.43 5.46 -9.50
CA LYS A 109 -7.47 5.48 -10.52
C LYS A 109 -8.69 4.69 -10.09
N TRP A 110 -8.47 3.47 -9.59
CA TRP A 110 -9.55 2.60 -9.11
C TRP A 110 -10.29 3.25 -7.96
N TRP A 111 -9.56 3.77 -6.97
CA TRP A 111 -10.16 4.41 -5.79
C TRP A 111 -11.01 5.61 -6.18
N TRP A 112 -10.47 6.47 -7.03
CA TRP A 112 -11.18 7.68 -7.45
C TRP A 112 -12.39 7.35 -8.31
N GLN A 113 -12.36 6.34 -9.17
CA GLN A 113 -13.51 5.92 -9.95
C GLN A 113 -14.62 5.39 -9.04
N ASN A 114 -14.29 4.58 -8.04
CA ASN A 114 -15.29 3.97 -7.16
C ASN A 114 -15.89 4.95 -6.15
N HIS A 115 -15.14 5.97 -5.73
CA HIS A 115 -15.61 6.96 -4.75
C HIS A 115 -16.10 8.25 -5.39
N ARG A 116 -15.70 8.55 -6.60
CA ARG A 116 -16.14 9.71 -7.37
C ARG A 116 -17.63 9.68 -7.63
N GLN A 117 -18.20 8.51 -7.91
CA GLN A 117 -19.64 8.36 -8.20
C GLN A 117 -20.50 8.82 -7.02
N LYS A 118 -20.08 8.57 -5.78
CA LYS A 118 -20.81 9.04 -4.60
C LYS A 118 -20.89 10.55 -4.53
N LYS A 119 -19.81 11.26 -4.88
CA LYS A 119 -19.80 12.73 -4.92
C LYS A 119 -20.65 13.28 -6.06
N LEU A 120 -20.61 12.66 -7.22
CA LEU A 120 -21.44 13.04 -8.36
C LEU A 120 -22.91 12.85 -8.05
N ASN A 121 -23.30 11.74 -7.45
CA ASN A 121 -24.67 11.49 -7.05
C ASN A 121 -25.17 12.54 -6.05
N ARG A 122 -24.35 12.91 -5.08
CA ARG A 122 -24.69 13.99 -4.13
C ARG A 122 -24.86 15.32 -4.84
N PHE A 123 -24.04 15.59 -5.82
CA PHE A 123 -24.13 16.82 -6.62
C PHE A 123 -25.46 16.88 -7.38
N TYR A 124 -25.85 15.78 -8.02
CA TYR A 124 -27.11 15.70 -8.75
C TYR A 124 -28.34 15.74 -7.82
N GLU A 125 -28.23 15.12 -6.65
CA GLU A 125 -29.31 15.15 -5.64
C GLU A 125 -29.63 16.56 -5.13
N ARG A 126 -28.70 17.50 -5.27
CA ARG A 126 -28.89 18.91 -4.90
C ARG A 126 -29.52 19.75 -6.00
N GLY A 127 -29.99 19.13 -7.07
CA GLY A 127 -30.72 19.83 -8.12
C GLY A 127 -29.91 20.52 -9.19
N PHE A 128 -28.74 20.05 -9.40
CA PHE A 128 -27.88 20.55 -10.48
C PHE A 128 -28.00 19.78 -11.77
#